data_832200ee0f51abe19c5ea97c1b266a99
#
_entry.id   832200ee0f51abe19c5ea97c1b266a99
#
_cell.length_a   1.000
_cell.length_b   1.000
_cell.length_c   1.000
_cell.angle_alpha   90.00
_cell.angle_beta   90.00
_cell.angle_gamma   90.00
#
_symmetry.space_group_name_H-M   'P 1'
#
loop_
_entity.id
_entity.type
_entity.pdbx_description
1 polymer ?
#
loop_
_entity_poly.entity_id
_entity_poly.type
_entity_poly.pdbx_seq_one_letter_code
_entity_poly.pdbx_strand_id
1 'polypeptide(L)'
;MILAYIWSWRYSYSGAWVGILGLMLLSHLVHREDAYGLGFRTRHRCECWREISPALAFLTLLMLACGMLLHTMRPIGVEMALASWLAYVPWGVFQQYVLNGYFLNRFHAVLGRRAASLIAAALFSAVHAPNWFLMVVAFPAGYCSTRIYWRYRNLYCLGLAHATVGFLFFLVVPDSVSHHLKVGPGWFGH
;
A
#
# COMPACT_ATOMS: atom_id res chain seq x y z
N MET A 1 12.30 3.69 -12.26
CA MET A 1 13.14 3.74 -11.06
C MET A 1 12.63 2.79 -9.96
N ILE A 2 11.39 2.90 -9.44
CA ILE A 2 10.90 2.00 -8.35
C ILE A 2 10.94 0.52 -8.75
N LEU A 3 10.49 0.15 -9.93
CA LEU A 3 10.63 -1.23 -10.42
C LEU A 3 12.10 -1.66 -10.53
N ALA A 4 12.96 -0.81 -11.08
CA ALA A 4 14.40 -1.10 -11.14
C ALA A 4 15.01 -1.28 -9.74
N TYR A 5 14.56 -0.47 -8.76
CA TYR A 5 14.96 -0.65 -7.36
C TYR A 5 14.55 -2.02 -6.83
N ILE A 6 13.29 -2.42 -7.00
CA ILE A 6 12.76 -3.69 -6.48
C ILE A 6 13.47 -4.87 -7.12
N TRP A 7 13.75 -4.82 -8.43
CA TRP A 7 14.29 -5.94 -9.18
C TRP A 7 15.82 -6.04 -9.17
N SER A 8 16.54 -4.94 -9.01
CA SER A 8 17.99 -4.92 -9.17
C SER A 8 18.71 -4.09 -8.10
N TRP A 9 18.39 -2.80 -8.00
CA TRP A 9 19.22 -1.85 -7.24
C TRP A 9 19.28 -2.13 -5.74
N ARG A 10 18.22 -2.66 -5.14
CA ARG A 10 18.21 -2.99 -3.70
C ARG A 10 19.25 -4.05 -3.32
N TYR A 11 19.66 -4.88 -4.28
CA TYR A 11 20.66 -5.93 -4.06
C TYR A 11 22.08 -5.47 -4.39
N SER A 12 22.21 -4.52 -5.31
CA SER A 12 23.51 -4.02 -5.79
C SER A 12 23.94 -2.72 -5.08
N TYR A 13 22.98 -1.91 -4.67
CA TYR A 13 23.22 -0.58 -4.10
C TYR A 13 22.32 -0.33 -2.89
N SER A 14 22.85 -0.62 -1.69
CA SER A 14 22.09 -0.53 -0.43
C SER A 14 21.45 0.85 -0.15
N GLY A 15 22.05 1.93 -0.69
CA GLY A 15 21.55 3.31 -0.56
C GLY A 15 20.63 3.80 -1.69
N ALA A 16 20.32 2.99 -2.69
CA ALA A 16 19.54 3.44 -3.86
C ALA A 16 18.15 3.99 -3.49
N TRP A 17 17.53 3.49 -2.41
CA TRP A 17 16.26 4.00 -1.90
C TRP A 17 16.34 5.47 -1.46
N VAL A 18 17.49 5.90 -0.91
CA VAL A 18 17.72 7.30 -0.51
C VAL A 18 17.69 8.21 -1.73
N GLY A 19 18.33 7.79 -2.83
CA GLY A 19 18.31 8.52 -4.10
C GLY A 19 16.91 8.65 -4.68
N ILE A 20 16.12 7.55 -4.65
CA ILE A 20 14.74 7.56 -5.12
C ILE A 20 13.88 8.50 -4.27
N LEU A 21 13.97 8.39 -2.95
CA LEU A 21 13.25 9.27 -2.02
C LEU A 21 13.67 10.72 -2.22
N GLY A 22 14.98 10.99 -2.35
CA GLY A 22 15.50 12.33 -2.63
C GLY A 22 14.93 12.94 -3.91
N LEU A 23 14.83 12.16 -4.99
CA LEU A 23 14.22 12.61 -6.24
C LEU A 23 12.70 12.85 -6.10
N MET A 24 11.99 12.04 -5.30
CA MET A 24 10.58 12.30 -5.00
C MET A 24 10.40 13.60 -4.22
N LEU A 25 11.22 13.84 -3.19
CA LEU A 25 11.20 15.07 -2.40
C LEU A 25 11.57 16.29 -3.25
N LEU A 26 12.62 16.20 -4.08
CA LEU A 26 12.98 17.26 -5.02
C LEU A 26 11.83 17.57 -5.98
N SER A 27 11.14 16.53 -6.49
CA SER A 27 9.94 16.71 -7.32
C SER A 27 8.85 17.50 -6.60
N HIS A 28 8.61 17.25 -5.29
CA HIS A 28 7.65 18.04 -4.51
C HIS A 28 8.10 19.50 -4.34
N LEU A 29 9.39 19.73 -4.10
CA LEU A 29 9.93 21.08 -4.02
C LEU A 29 9.74 21.87 -5.34
N VAL A 30 10.05 21.23 -6.47
CA VAL A 30 9.88 21.85 -7.80
C VAL A 30 8.40 22.20 -8.07
N HIS A 31 7.47 21.33 -7.65
CA HIS A 31 6.04 21.57 -7.82
C HIS A 31 5.40 22.36 -6.67
N ARG A 32 6.20 22.83 -5.71
CA ARG A 32 5.76 23.60 -4.53
C ARG A 32 4.63 22.93 -3.75
N GLU A 33 4.72 21.62 -3.61
CA GLU A 33 3.74 20.84 -2.86
C GLU A 33 4.16 20.70 -1.38
N ASP A 34 3.26 21.00 -0.50
CA ASP A 34 3.45 20.81 0.94
C ASP A 34 2.88 19.48 1.44
N ALA A 35 3.30 19.07 2.63
CA ALA A 35 2.84 17.82 3.23
C ALA A 35 1.31 17.77 3.41
N TYR A 36 0.70 18.91 3.72
CA TYR A 36 -0.76 19.00 3.89
C TYR A 36 -1.49 18.76 2.56
N GLY A 37 -1.04 19.37 1.47
CA GLY A 37 -1.56 19.17 0.10
C GLY A 37 -1.37 17.74 -0.40
N LEU A 38 -0.28 17.08 0.01
CA LEU A 38 -0.01 15.67 -0.30
C LEU A 38 -0.88 14.70 0.51
N GLY A 39 -1.63 15.18 1.50
CA GLY A 39 -2.54 14.37 2.28
C GLY A 39 -2.04 13.93 3.65
N PHE A 40 -0.90 14.42 4.13
CA PHE A 40 -0.46 14.27 5.51
C PHE A 40 -1.22 15.25 6.41
N ARG A 41 -2.51 15.00 6.58
CA ARG A 41 -3.44 15.88 7.31
C ARG A 41 -4.47 15.10 8.09
N THR A 42 -4.94 15.69 9.19
CA THR A 42 -5.99 15.12 10.04
C THR A 42 -7.40 15.56 9.63
N ARG A 43 -7.50 16.55 8.73
CA ARG A 43 -8.79 17.02 8.21
C ARG A 43 -9.53 15.88 7.49
N HIS A 44 -10.85 15.86 7.60
CA HIS A 44 -11.72 14.84 7.01
C HIS A 44 -11.41 13.39 7.43
N ARG A 45 -10.71 13.20 8.57
CA ARG A 45 -10.39 11.85 9.06
C ARG A 45 -11.63 11.04 9.41
N CYS A 46 -12.62 11.69 10.04
CA CYS A 46 -13.86 11.02 10.46
C CYS A 46 -14.70 10.59 9.25
N GLU A 47 -14.83 11.46 8.26
CA GLU A 47 -15.57 11.19 7.03
C GLU A 47 -14.87 10.11 6.20
N CYS A 48 -13.56 10.21 6.05
CA CYS A 48 -12.76 9.19 5.37
C CYS A 48 -12.88 7.83 6.07
N TRP A 49 -12.80 7.81 7.40
CA TRP A 49 -12.93 6.59 8.18
C TRP A 49 -14.34 6.00 8.09
N ARG A 50 -15.37 6.84 8.11
CA ARG A 50 -16.77 6.41 7.93
C ARG A 50 -17.01 5.73 6.58
N GLU A 51 -16.33 6.18 5.52
CA GLU A 51 -16.42 5.54 4.19
C GLU A 51 -15.64 4.21 4.15
N ILE A 52 -14.47 4.13 4.79
CA ILE A 52 -13.59 2.96 4.72
C ILE A 52 -14.02 1.85 5.68
N SER A 53 -14.40 2.21 6.90
CA SER A 53 -14.55 1.25 8.00
C SER A 53 -15.57 0.14 7.77
N PRO A 54 -16.73 0.34 7.11
CA PRO A 54 -17.66 -0.76 6.88
C PRO A 54 -17.07 -1.85 5.96
N ALA A 55 -16.42 -1.43 4.87
CA ALA A 55 -15.77 -2.37 3.95
C ALA A 55 -14.57 -3.07 4.61
N LEU A 56 -13.79 -2.32 5.39
CA LEU A 56 -12.64 -2.87 6.11
C LEU A 56 -13.09 -3.86 7.21
N ALA A 57 -14.14 -3.55 7.96
CA ALA A 57 -14.71 -4.45 8.95
C ALA A 57 -15.26 -5.73 8.33
N PHE A 58 -16.03 -5.59 7.23
CA PHE A 58 -16.53 -6.75 6.49
C PHE A 58 -15.39 -7.64 5.99
N LEU A 59 -14.37 -7.05 5.36
CA LEU A 59 -13.20 -7.80 4.86
C LEU A 59 -12.45 -8.47 6.01
N THR A 60 -12.26 -7.78 7.13
CA THR A 60 -11.59 -8.31 8.32
C THR A 60 -12.34 -9.54 8.86
N LEU A 61 -13.66 -9.41 9.07
CA LEU A 61 -14.48 -10.50 9.56
C LEU A 61 -14.49 -11.68 8.60
N LEU A 62 -14.64 -11.42 7.30
CA LEU A 62 -14.60 -12.45 6.26
C LEU A 62 -13.26 -13.20 6.25
N MET A 63 -12.15 -12.47 6.26
CA MET A 63 -10.82 -13.09 6.24
C MET A 63 -10.56 -13.91 7.50
N LEU A 64 -10.90 -13.39 8.69
CA LEU A 64 -10.75 -14.14 9.95
C LEU A 64 -11.64 -15.38 9.96
N ALA A 65 -12.89 -15.27 9.52
CA ALA A 65 -13.77 -16.42 9.41
C ALA A 65 -13.22 -17.49 8.44
N CYS A 66 -12.78 -17.07 7.25
CA CYS A 66 -12.15 -18.00 6.30
C CYS A 66 -10.88 -18.63 6.89
N GLY A 67 -10.02 -17.85 7.53
CA GLY A 67 -8.79 -18.36 8.15
C GLY A 67 -9.05 -19.39 9.26
N MET A 68 -10.08 -19.17 10.08
CA MET A 68 -10.51 -20.13 11.09
C MET A 68 -11.11 -21.40 10.47
N LEU A 69 -12.02 -21.25 9.52
CA LEU A 69 -12.69 -22.39 8.86
C LEU A 69 -11.73 -23.26 8.06
N LEU A 70 -10.75 -22.65 7.40
CA LEU A 70 -9.75 -23.34 6.57
C LEU A 70 -8.49 -23.74 7.35
N HIS A 71 -8.42 -23.43 8.65
CA HIS A 71 -7.25 -23.67 9.50
C HIS A 71 -5.93 -23.09 8.94
N THR A 72 -6.01 -21.91 8.29
CA THR A 72 -4.86 -21.26 7.66
C THR A 72 -4.25 -20.14 8.49
N MET A 73 -4.82 -19.80 9.65
CA MET A 73 -4.33 -18.74 10.50
C MET A 73 -2.93 -19.05 11.05
N ARG A 74 -2.03 -18.08 11.00
CA ARG A 74 -0.71 -18.21 11.61
C ARG A 74 -0.82 -18.26 13.13
N PRO A 75 -0.13 -19.20 13.79
CA PRO A 75 -0.16 -19.34 15.24
C PRO A 75 0.76 -18.28 15.90
N ILE A 76 0.31 -17.02 15.94
CA ILE A 76 1.03 -15.93 16.61
C ILE A 76 0.22 -15.44 17.82
N GLY A 77 0.90 -15.13 18.92
CA GLY A 77 0.25 -14.56 20.10
C GLY A 77 -0.29 -13.15 19.84
N VAL A 78 -1.29 -12.75 20.62
CA VAL A 78 -1.97 -11.45 20.46
C VAL A 78 -0.99 -10.28 20.57
N GLU A 79 -0.05 -10.33 21.51
CA GLU A 79 0.97 -9.27 21.68
C GLU A 79 1.84 -9.11 20.43
N MET A 80 2.32 -10.22 19.88
CA MET A 80 3.12 -10.22 18.66
C MET A 80 2.30 -9.74 17.45
N ALA A 81 1.03 -10.14 17.37
CA ALA A 81 0.12 -9.71 16.32
C ALA A 81 -0.08 -8.19 16.34
N LEU A 82 -0.36 -7.62 17.52
CA LEU A 82 -0.51 -6.17 17.71
C LEU A 82 0.79 -5.42 17.41
N ALA A 83 1.92 -5.89 17.92
CA ALA A 83 3.22 -5.27 17.66
C ALA A 83 3.56 -5.28 16.16
N SER A 84 3.34 -6.40 15.47
CA SER A 84 3.58 -6.53 14.04
C SER A 84 2.67 -5.62 13.22
N TRP A 85 1.39 -5.56 13.56
CA TRP A 85 0.45 -4.65 12.91
C TRP A 85 0.83 -3.18 13.11
N LEU A 86 1.15 -2.77 14.35
CA LEU A 86 1.58 -1.39 14.65
C LEU A 86 2.88 -1.03 13.90
N ALA A 87 3.86 -1.93 13.87
CA ALA A 87 5.11 -1.74 13.12
C ALA A 87 4.87 -1.61 11.59
N TYR A 88 3.82 -2.23 11.07
CA TYR A 88 3.48 -2.17 9.66
C TYR A 88 2.74 -0.89 9.25
N VAL A 89 2.12 -0.16 10.21
CA VAL A 89 1.37 1.09 9.91
C VAL A 89 2.22 2.15 9.20
N PRO A 90 3.44 2.50 9.65
CA PRO A 90 4.30 3.46 8.95
C PRO A 90 4.59 3.04 7.49
N TRP A 91 4.79 1.76 7.24
CA TRP A 91 4.98 1.22 5.89
C TRP A 91 3.71 1.36 5.04
N GLY A 92 2.54 1.08 5.59
CA GLY A 92 1.25 1.30 4.92
C GLY A 92 1.03 2.77 4.55
N VAL A 93 1.35 3.70 5.45
CA VAL A 93 1.29 5.14 5.18
C VAL A 93 2.27 5.53 4.07
N PHE A 94 3.50 5.01 4.10
CA PHE A 94 4.49 5.24 3.05
C PHE A 94 4.02 4.73 1.68
N GLN A 95 3.47 3.51 1.61
CA GLN A 95 2.93 2.98 0.36
C GLN A 95 1.78 3.83 -0.19
N GLN A 96 0.90 4.31 0.67
CA GLN A 96 -0.18 5.21 0.28
C GLN A 96 0.32 6.59 -0.15
N TYR A 97 1.40 7.09 0.46
CA TYR A 97 2.09 8.29 -0.02
C TYR A 97 2.66 8.09 -1.43
N VAL A 98 3.34 6.98 -1.69
CA VAL A 98 3.89 6.69 -3.02
C VAL A 98 2.78 6.59 -4.07
N LEU A 99 1.70 5.85 -3.75
CA LEU A 99 0.58 5.65 -4.67
C LEU A 99 -0.19 6.96 -4.93
N ASN A 100 -0.66 7.61 -3.88
CA ASN A 100 -1.60 8.72 -3.96
C ASN A 100 -0.92 10.09 -3.89
N GLY A 101 -0.04 10.28 -2.92
CA GLY A 101 0.67 11.55 -2.72
C GLY A 101 1.65 11.86 -3.84
N TYR A 102 2.26 10.84 -4.44
CA TYR A 102 3.23 11.02 -5.52
C TYR A 102 2.66 10.65 -6.90
N PHE A 103 2.49 9.36 -7.22
CA PHE A 103 2.12 8.94 -8.57
C PHE A 103 0.77 9.49 -9.03
N LEU A 104 -0.26 9.35 -8.22
CA LEU A 104 -1.58 9.82 -8.60
C LEU A 104 -1.61 11.32 -8.91
N ASN A 105 -0.95 12.14 -8.07
CA ASN A 105 -0.87 13.59 -8.31
C ASN A 105 -0.09 13.91 -9.59
N ARG A 106 1.04 13.20 -9.86
CA ARG A 106 1.84 13.41 -11.09
C ARG A 106 1.05 13.03 -12.35
N PHE A 107 0.38 11.88 -12.34
CA PHE A 107 -0.43 11.47 -13.49
C PHE A 107 -1.66 12.35 -13.71
N HIS A 108 -2.25 12.84 -12.62
CA HIS A 108 -3.41 13.73 -12.72
C HIS A 108 -3.08 15.04 -13.43
N ALA A 109 -1.91 15.58 -13.22
CA ALA A 109 -1.47 16.82 -13.88
C ALA A 109 -1.47 16.72 -15.42
N VAL A 110 -1.40 15.48 -15.96
CA VAL A 110 -1.29 15.24 -17.42
C VAL A 110 -2.51 14.52 -17.99
N LEU A 111 -3.11 13.56 -17.25
CA LEU A 111 -4.04 12.57 -17.80
C LEU A 111 -5.49 12.72 -17.29
N GLY A 112 -5.74 13.60 -16.35
CA GLY A 112 -7.05 13.70 -15.68
C GLY A 112 -7.33 12.54 -14.69
N ARG A 113 -8.42 12.67 -13.92
CA ARG A 113 -8.69 11.82 -12.73
C ARG A 113 -8.81 10.32 -13.01
N ARG A 114 -9.58 9.93 -14.06
CA ARG A 114 -9.85 8.50 -14.33
C ARG A 114 -8.58 7.76 -14.77
N ALA A 115 -7.88 8.30 -15.78
CA ALA A 115 -6.67 7.70 -16.31
C ALA A 115 -5.56 7.68 -15.24
N ALA A 116 -5.37 8.77 -14.50
CA ALA A 116 -4.43 8.82 -13.40
C ALA A 116 -4.69 7.74 -12.34
N SER A 117 -5.96 7.54 -11.95
CA SER A 117 -6.32 6.49 -10.97
C SER A 117 -6.03 5.09 -11.48
N LEU A 118 -6.35 4.81 -12.74
CA LEU A 118 -6.09 3.49 -13.34
C LEU A 118 -4.59 3.22 -13.47
N ILE A 119 -3.82 4.19 -13.97
CA ILE A 119 -2.37 4.03 -14.15
C ILE A 119 -1.66 3.93 -12.81
N ALA A 120 -2.03 4.74 -11.82
CA ALA A 120 -1.46 4.66 -10.48
C ALA A 120 -1.75 3.29 -9.83
N ALA A 121 -2.98 2.78 -9.95
CA ALA A 121 -3.36 1.46 -9.45
C ALA A 121 -2.63 0.33 -10.20
N ALA A 122 -2.46 0.45 -11.53
CA ALA A 122 -1.73 -0.51 -12.32
C ALA A 122 -0.24 -0.56 -11.94
N LEU A 123 0.39 0.59 -11.73
CA LEU A 123 1.77 0.65 -11.23
C LEU A 123 1.87 0.09 -9.82
N PHE A 124 0.90 0.39 -8.95
CA PHE A 124 0.85 -0.16 -7.60
C PHE A 124 0.73 -1.68 -7.60
N SER A 125 -0.05 -2.24 -8.53
CA SER A 125 -0.08 -3.68 -8.76
C SER A 125 1.26 -4.21 -9.30
N ALA A 126 1.83 -3.54 -10.30
CA ALA A 126 3.06 -3.99 -10.97
C ALA A 126 4.29 -4.03 -10.05
N VAL A 127 4.38 -3.16 -9.04
CA VAL A 127 5.48 -3.21 -8.05
C VAL A 127 5.46 -4.47 -7.19
N HIS A 128 4.34 -5.21 -7.17
CA HIS A 128 4.22 -6.48 -6.47
C HIS A 128 4.62 -7.70 -7.32
N ALA A 129 5.01 -7.47 -8.59
CA ALA A 129 5.46 -8.57 -9.45
C ALA A 129 6.71 -9.28 -8.88
N PRO A 130 6.84 -10.61 -9.07
CA PRO A 130 5.93 -11.50 -9.78
C PRO A 130 4.85 -12.14 -8.89
N ASN A 131 4.62 -11.62 -7.67
CA ASN A 131 3.61 -12.15 -6.75
C ASN A 131 2.20 -11.89 -7.30
N TRP A 132 1.69 -12.83 -8.09
CA TRP A 132 0.40 -12.72 -8.75
C TRP A 132 -0.76 -12.48 -7.77
N PHE A 133 -0.71 -13.10 -6.57
CA PHE A 133 -1.72 -12.87 -5.53
C PHE A 133 -1.76 -11.40 -5.14
N LEU A 134 -0.60 -10.83 -4.80
CA LEU A 134 -0.51 -9.41 -4.45
C LEU A 134 -0.88 -8.50 -5.62
N MET A 135 -0.49 -8.85 -6.85
CA MET A 135 -0.83 -8.06 -8.04
C MET A 135 -2.35 -7.99 -8.24
N VAL A 136 -3.05 -9.13 -8.13
CA VAL A 136 -4.51 -9.21 -8.33
C VAL A 136 -5.26 -8.41 -7.25
N VAL A 137 -4.83 -8.48 -5.99
CA VAL A 137 -5.51 -7.76 -4.91
C VAL A 137 -5.10 -6.29 -4.83
N ALA A 138 -3.86 -5.95 -5.18
CA ALA A 138 -3.34 -4.58 -5.11
C ALA A 138 -3.96 -3.66 -6.17
N PHE A 139 -4.33 -4.17 -7.35
CA PHE A 139 -4.94 -3.35 -8.38
C PHE A 139 -6.30 -2.76 -7.95
N PRO A 140 -7.32 -3.58 -7.59
CA PRO A 140 -8.60 -3.03 -7.14
C PRO A 140 -8.48 -2.22 -5.84
N ALA A 141 -7.66 -2.67 -4.88
CA ALA A 141 -7.42 -1.94 -3.64
C ALA A 141 -6.77 -0.57 -3.90
N GLY A 142 -5.77 -0.52 -4.78
CA GLY A 142 -5.13 0.72 -5.21
C GLY A 142 -6.11 1.65 -5.92
N TYR A 143 -6.93 1.13 -6.82
CA TYR A 143 -7.95 1.94 -7.50
C TYR A 143 -8.98 2.52 -6.52
N CYS A 144 -9.52 1.71 -5.60
CA CYS A 144 -10.43 2.19 -4.55
C CYS A 144 -9.76 3.25 -3.68
N SER A 145 -8.50 3.02 -3.28
CA SER A 145 -7.71 4.00 -2.51
C SER A 145 -7.58 5.34 -3.24
N THR A 146 -7.30 5.34 -4.56
CA THR A 146 -7.23 6.59 -5.33
C THR A 146 -8.55 7.33 -5.34
N ARG A 147 -9.69 6.61 -5.41
CA ARG A 147 -11.04 7.21 -5.39
C ARG A 147 -11.34 7.89 -4.05
N ILE A 148 -10.98 7.23 -2.94
CA ILE A 148 -11.14 7.77 -1.59
C ILE A 148 -10.20 8.95 -1.37
N TYR A 149 -8.95 8.84 -1.84
CA TYR A 149 -7.98 9.94 -1.75
C TYR A 149 -8.46 11.20 -2.48
N TRP A 150 -9.12 11.10 -3.63
CA TRP A 150 -9.70 12.26 -4.32
C TRP A 150 -10.72 13.03 -3.48
N ARG A 151 -11.44 12.32 -2.59
CA ARG A 151 -12.46 12.96 -1.74
C ARG A 151 -11.86 13.58 -0.49
N TYR A 152 -10.96 12.87 0.17
CA TYR A 152 -10.55 13.21 1.53
C TYR A 152 -9.10 13.65 1.65
N ARG A 153 -8.24 13.27 0.71
CA ARG A 153 -6.79 13.52 0.75
C ARG A 153 -6.19 13.22 2.12
N ASN A 154 -6.46 12.04 2.68
CA ASN A 154 -6.03 11.65 4.01
C ASN A 154 -5.20 10.36 3.94
N LEU A 155 -3.87 10.50 3.92
CA LEU A 155 -2.93 9.38 3.83
C LEU A 155 -2.89 8.54 5.11
N TYR A 156 -3.21 9.11 6.27
CA TYR A 156 -3.20 8.35 7.53
C TYR A 156 -4.33 7.32 7.56
N CYS A 157 -5.54 7.72 7.18
CA CYS A 157 -6.67 6.78 7.10
C CYS A 157 -6.41 5.68 6.06
N LEU A 158 -5.94 6.05 4.87
CA LEU A 158 -5.62 5.09 3.82
C LEU A 158 -4.46 4.17 4.21
N GLY A 159 -3.42 4.72 4.85
CA GLY A 159 -2.27 3.96 5.34
C GLY A 159 -2.65 2.95 6.42
N LEU A 160 -3.50 3.35 7.36
CA LEU A 160 -4.01 2.46 8.40
C LEU A 160 -4.87 1.32 7.80
N ALA A 161 -5.77 1.64 6.88
CA ALA A 161 -6.56 0.64 6.18
C ALA A 161 -5.68 -0.32 5.37
N HIS A 162 -4.69 0.21 4.65
CA HIS A 162 -3.71 -0.59 3.91
C HIS A 162 -2.91 -1.53 4.83
N ALA A 163 -2.41 -1.00 5.94
CA ALA A 163 -1.66 -1.78 6.92
C ALA A 163 -2.52 -2.90 7.53
N THR A 164 -3.79 -2.63 7.81
CA THR A 164 -4.72 -3.64 8.33
C THR A 164 -4.95 -4.76 7.33
N VAL A 165 -5.22 -4.44 6.05
CA VAL A 165 -5.42 -5.46 5.01
C VAL A 165 -4.14 -6.25 4.76
N GLY A 166 -2.98 -5.59 4.68
CA GLY A 166 -1.69 -6.26 4.50
C GLY A 166 -1.35 -7.19 5.66
N PHE A 167 -1.63 -6.77 6.89
CA PHE A 167 -1.46 -7.62 8.08
C PHE A 167 -2.42 -8.82 8.07
N LEU A 168 -3.68 -8.64 7.65
CA LEU A 168 -4.64 -9.73 7.51
C LEU A 168 -4.18 -10.75 6.46
N PHE A 169 -3.61 -10.31 5.34
CA PHE A 169 -3.01 -11.24 4.37
C PHE A 169 -1.86 -12.03 4.99
N PHE A 170 -0.99 -11.38 5.74
CA PHE A 170 0.05 -12.10 6.48
C PHE A 170 -0.53 -13.11 7.48
N LEU A 171 -1.57 -12.74 8.21
CA LEU A 171 -2.14 -13.57 9.27
C LEU A 171 -2.90 -14.79 8.73
N VAL A 172 -3.63 -14.63 7.63
CA VAL A 172 -4.66 -15.58 7.18
C VAL A 172 -4.27 -16.34 5.92
N VAL A 173 -3.58 -15.68 4.97
CA VAL A 173 -3.29 -16.29 3.67
C VAL A 173 -2.06 -17.20 3.79
N PRO A 174 -2.18 -18.51 3.44
CA PRO A 174 -1.06 -19.43 3.54
C PRO A 174 0.09 -19.07 2.59
N ASP A 175 1.30 -19.46 2.96
CA ASP A 175 2.51 -19.13 2.19
C ASP A 175 2.52 -19.77 0.80
N SER A 176 1.83 -20.90 0.61
CA SER A 176 1.63 -21.50 -0.70
C SER A 176 0.91 -20.59 -1.71
N VAL A 177 0.12 -19.62 -1.23
CA VAL A 177 -0.60 -18.65 -2.05
C VAL A 177 0.08 -17.29 -2.01
N SER A 178 0.42 -16.80 -0.81
CA SER A 178 0.97 -15.45 -0.61
C SER A 178 2.48 -15.35 -0.87
N HIS A 179 3.19 -16.51 -0.92
CA HIS A 179 4.65 -16.58 -1.02
C HIS A 179 5.36 -15.65 -0.03
N HIS A 180 4.93 -15.68 1.24
CA HIS A 180 5.43 -14.80 2.32
C HIS A 180 5.32 -13.31 1.98
N LEU A 181 4.40 -12.91 1.10
CA LEU A 181 4.23 -11.54 0.58
C LEU A 181 5.51 -10.98 -0.09
N LYS A 182 6.41 -11.85 -0.55
CA LYS A 182 7.65 -11.47 -1.22
C LYS A 182 7.36 -10.91 -2.61
N VAL A 183 8.20 -9.96 -3.06
CA VAL A 183 8.13 -9.31 -4.37
C VAL A 183 9.50 -9.25 -5.04
N GLY A 184 9.52 -9.09 -6.36
CA GLY A 184 10.77 -9.07 -7.14
C GLY A 184 11.56 -10.37 -7.02
N PRO A 185 12.90 -10.32 -7.09
CA PRO A 185 13.75 -11.50 -6.98
C PRO A 185 13.57 -12.30 -5.68
N GLY A 186 13.12 -11.67 -4.59
CA GLY A 186 12.80 -12.37 -3.34
C GLY A 186 11.70 -13.44 -3.49
N TRP A 187 10.89 -13.38 -4.54
CA TRP A 187 9.93 -14.41 -4.91
C TRP A 187 10.61 -15.75 -5.27
N PHE A 188 11.74 -15.69 -5.94
CA PHE A 188 12.49 -16.85 -6.41
C PHE A 188 13.44 -17.44 -5.37
N GLY A 189 13.41 -16.96 -4.12
CA GLY A 189 14.22 -17.51 -3.03
C GLY A 189 15.63 -16.91 -2.91
N HIS A 190 15.87 -15.76 -3.55
CA HIS A 190 17.14 -15.01 -3.44
C HIS A 190 17.07 -13.95 -2.37
#